data_20bcb7da502894fa600791190f96bf2b
#
_entry.id   20bcb7da502894fa600791190f96bf2b
#
_cell.length_a   1.000
_cell.length_b   1.000
_cell.length_c   1.000
_cell.angle_alpha   90.00
_cell.angle_beta   90.00
_cell.angle_gamma   90.00
#
_symmetry.space_group_name_H-M   'P 1'
#
loop_
_entity.id
_entity.type
_entity.pdbx_description
1 polymer ?
#
loop_
_entity_poly.entity_id
_entity_poly.type
_entity_poly.pdbx_seq_one_letter_code
_entity_poly.pdbx_strand_id
1 'polypeptide(L)'
;VINNDKDVNDKLKVVFMEEYNVSLAEVLMPAADFSEQISLAGTEASGTGNMKLMLNGAVTLGTLDGANVEIANAVGDDNIIIFGLKTPEVEQLKQRGYHPMDYINNNRVLKDVIDFINAGIDGKTFGEFTSSLMNVDPYMALADFADYQKAQQLSAEIYKDKERFAKMSLMNISGAGIFSADRAITEYAENIWHTKPVAFPQEKSAPAPKKEAAAKKPAAKKAKTEKSAKAAK
;
A
#
# COMPACT_ATOMS: atom_id res chain seq x y z
N VAL A 1 -0.18 -22.95 1.59
CA VAL A 1 -0.32 -23.28 3.03
C VAL A 1 -1.39 -22.37 3.63
N ILE A 2 -1.15 -21.09 3.85
CA ILE A 2 -2.01 -20.16 4.61
C ILE A 2 -3.48 -20.22 4.14
N ASN A 3 -3.74 -20.11 2.85
CA ASN A 3 -5.11 -20.11 2.30
C ASN A 3 -5.90 -21.39 2.50
N ASN A 4 -5.23 -22.49 2.87
CA ASN A 4 -5.82 -23.81 3.10
C ASN A 4 -5.68 -24.27 4.54
N ASP A 5 -5.15 -23.42 5.42
CA ASP A 5 -4.96 -23.72 6.83
C ASP A 5 -6.29 -23.60 7.58
N LYS A 6 -6.66 -24.65 8.32
CA LYS A 6 -7.93 -24.71 9.05
C LYS A 6 -7.97 -23.77 10.26
N ASP A 7 -6.82 -23.47 10.84
CA ASP A 7 -6.73 -22.57 11.99
C ASP A 7 -6.85 -21.11 11.53
N VAL A 8 -6.36 -20.79 10.33
CA VAL A 8 -6.55 -19.50 9.65
C VAL A 8 -8.00 -19.30 9.23
N ASN A 9 -8.65 -20.33 8.72
CA ASN A 9 -10.09 -20.41 8.43
C ASN A 9 -10.64 -19.16 7.72
N ASP A 10 -10.09 -18.84 6.57
CA ASP A 10 -10.44 -17.69 5.71
C ASP A 10 -10.29 -16.29 6.36
N LYS A 11 -9.73 -16.20 7.56
CA LYS A 11 -9.47 -14.90 8.22
C LYS A 11 -8.30 -14.13 7.59
N LEU A 12 -7.40 -14.86 6.93
CA LEU A 12 -6.27 -14.31 6.20
C LEU A 12 -6.17 -14.98 4.84
N LYS A 13 -6.11 -14.19 3.78
CA LYS A 13 -5.90 -14.67 2.43
C LYS A 13 -4.64 -14.05 1.84
N VAL A 14 -3.72 -14.89 1.39
CA VAL A 14 -2.52 -14.47 0.68
C VAL A 14 -2.73 -14.70 -0.80
N VAL A 15 -2.58 -13.66 -1.61
CA VAL A 15 -2.73 -13.72 -3.06
C VAL A 15 -1.43 -13.28 -3.70
N PHE A 16 -0.80 -14.18 -4.47
CA PHE A 16 0.31 -13.83 -5.33
C PHE A 16 -0.24 -13.35 -6.67
N MET A 17 0.10 -12.12 -7.02
CA MET A 17 -0.34 -11.53 -8.28
C MET A 17 0.68 -11.87 -9.37
N GLU A 18 0.29 -12.79 -10.24
CA GLU A 18 1.12 -13.18 -11.38
C GLU A 18 1.22 -12.04 -12.40
N GLU A 19 2.38 -11.91 -13.04
CA GLU A 19 2.63 -10.93 -14.09
C GLU A 19 2.26 -9.48 -13.70
N TYR A 20 2.60 -9.10 -12.46
CA TYR A 20 2.36 -7.73 -12.00
C TYR A 20 2.94 -6.71 -13.00
N ASN A 21 2.08 -5.80 -13.46
CA ASN A 21 2.39 -4.80 -14.46
C ASN A 21 1.61 -3.49 -14.19
N VAL A 22 1.83 -2.48 -15.01
CA VAL A 22 1.21 -1.16 -14.84
C VAL A 22 -0.32 -1.22 -14.85
N SER A 23 -0.94 -2.01 -15.73
CA SER A 23 -2.40 -2.11 -15.81
C SER A 23 -2.99 -2.74 -14.55
N LEU A 24 -2.29 -3.73 -13.98
CA LEU A 24 -2.69 -4.32 -12.70
C LEU A 24 -2.49 -3.36 -11.53
N ALA A 25 -1.40 -2.59 -11.56
CA ALA A 25 -1.12 -1.56 -10.55
C ALA A 25 -2.23 -0.49 -10.49
N GLU A 26 -2.77 -0.07 -11.63
CA GLU A 26 -3.87 0.91 -11.72
C GLU A 26 -5.15 0.44 -11.01
N VAL A 27 -5.34 -0.87 -10.87
CA VAL A 27 -6.48 -1.46 -10.15
C VAL A 27 -6.14 -1.74 -8.69
N LEU A 28 -4.94 -2.24 -8.40
CA LEU A 28 -4.54 -2.64 -7.05
C LEU A 28 -4.27 -1.45 -6.13
N MET A 29 -3.61 -0.41 -6.63
CA MET A 29 -3.24 0.74 -5.78
C MET A 29 -4.45 1.47 -5.20
N PRO A 30 -5.53 1.74 -5.97
CA PRO A 30 -6.74 2.33 -5.39
C PRO A 30 -7.51 1.41 -4.45
N ALA A 31 -7.24 0.11 -4.48
CA ALA A 31 -7.89 -0.89 -3.62
C ALA A 31 -7.14 -1.15 -2.31
N ALA A 32 -5.92 -0.61 -2.15
CA ALA A 32 -5.09 -0.87 -1.00
C ALA A 32 -5.48 0.03 0.19
N ASP A 33 -5.62 -0.57 1.37
CA ASP A 33 -5.82 0.15 2.63
C ASP A 33 -4.48 0.59 3.23
N PHE A 34 -3.48 -0.28 3.19
CA PHE A 34 -2.13 -0.01 3.67
C PHE A 34 -1.09 -0.18 2.57
N SER A 35 0.00 0.57 2.71
CA SER A 35 1.17 0.52 1.84
C SER A 35 2.38 0.09 2.68
N GLU A 36 2.85 -1.15 2.50
CA GLU A 36 4.04 -1.63 3.20
C GLU A 36 5.31 -1.26 2.43
N GLN A 37 6.19 -0.46 3.08
CA GLN A 37 7.42 0.08 2.53
C GLN A 37 8.57 -0.24 3.49
N ILE A 38 9.15 -1.42 3.35
CA ILE A 38 9.98 -2.08 4.36
C ILE A 38 11.47 -2.14 4.03
N SER A 39 11.98 -1.22 3.22
CA SER A 39 13.42 -1.13 2.94
C SER A 39 14.23 -0.88 4.21
N LEU A 40 15.45 -1.36 4.27
CA LEU A 40 16.38 -0.93 5.32
C LEU A 40 16.69 0.56 5.15
N ALA A 41 16.58 1.34 6.21
CA ALA A 41 16.84 2.78 6.15
C ALA A 41 18.22 3.12 5.56
N GLY A 42 18.24 3.99 4.55
CA GLY A 42 19.41 4.38 3.78
C GLY A 42 19.66 3.52 2.54
N THR A 43 18.76 2.62 2.15
CA THR A 43 18.92 1.77 0.96
C THR A 43 17.97 2.13 -0.19
N GLU A 44 16.83 2.74 0.10
CA GLU A 44 15.87 3.19 -0.91
C GLU A 44 16.08 4.69 -1.20
N ALA A 45 16.42 5.03 -2.43
CA ALA A 45 16.68 6.43 -2.80
C ALA A 45 15.41 7.29 -2.79
N SER A 46 14.28 6.75 -3.19
CA SER A 46 13.00 7.45 -3.25
C SER A 46 11.82 6.48 -3.17
N GLY A 47 11.68 5.59 -4.15
CA GLY A 47 10.48 4.83 -4.40
C GLY A 47 9.44 5.65 -5.18
N THR A 48 8.51 4.97 -5.83
CA THR A 48 7.37 5.58 -6.51
C THR A 48 6.04 4.94 -6.12
N GLY A 49 6.08 3.68 -5.70
CA GLY A 49 4.91 2.94 -5.24
C GLY A 49 4.28 3.59 -4.01
N ASN A 50 5.08 4.01 -3.04
CA ASN A 50 4.66 4.70 -1.84
C ASN A 50 3.87 5.99 -2.15
N MET A 51 4.36 6.82 -3.08
CA MET A 51 3.69 8.05 -3.51
C MET A 51 2.34 7.77 -4.16
N LYS A 52 2.28 6.76 -5.05
CA LYS A 52 1.05 6.36 -5.77
C LYS A 52 0.01 5.80 -4.81
N LEU A 53 0.42 4.98 -3.86
CA LEU A 53 -0.43 4.42 -2.83
C LEU A 53 -0.98 5.52 -1.91
N MET A 54 -0.14 6.47 -1.48
CA MET A 54 -0.54 7.65 -0.71
C MET A 54 -1.58 8.50 -1.44
N LEU A 55 -1.38 8.77 -2.75
CA LEU A 55 -2.34 9.49 -3.61
C LEU A 55 -3.72 8.83 -3.63
N ASN A 56 -3.77 7.51 -3.47
CA ASN A 56 -5.00 6.72 -3.42
C ASN A 56 -5.51 6.46 -1.98
N GLY A 57 -4.90 7.09 -0.98
CA GLY A 57 -5.37 7.04 0.40
C GLY A 57 -4.89 5.85 1.22
N ALA A 58 -3.99 5.04 0.69
CA ALA A 58 -3.36 3.99 1.47
C ALA A 58 -2.44 4.61 2.53
N VAL A 59 -2.57 4.14 3.78
CA VAL A 59 -1.72 4.56 4.88
C VAL A 59 -0.39 3.82 4.80
N THR A 60 0.72 4.56 4.80
CA THR A 60 2.05 3.95 4.76
C THR A 60 2.40 3.34 6.12
N LEU A 61 2.80 2.06 6.09
CA LEU A 61 3.49 1.35 7.15
C LEU A 61 4.90 1.06 6.65
N GLY A 62 5.90 1.75 7.17
CA GLY A 62 7.22 1.66 6.56
C GLY A 62 8.35 2.17 7.44
N THR A 63 9.56 1.99 6.95
CA THR A 63 10.77 2.57 7.52
C THR A 63 10.91 4.04 7.11
N LEU A 64 11.67 4.80 7.88
CA LEU A 64 11.97 6.20 7.56
C LEU A 64 13.07 6.27 6.50
N ASP A 65 12.72 5.94 5.25
CA ASP A 65 13.61 5.81 4.11
C ASP A 65 12.95 6.26 2.81
N GLY A 66 13.73 6.67 1.83
CA GLY A 66 13.21 7.15 0.55
C GLY A 66 12.13 8.22 0.72
N ALA A 67 11.13 8.21 -0.14
CA ALA A 67 10.01 9.17 -0.08
C ALA A 67 9.10 9.01 1.14
N ASN A 68 9.27 7.97 1.97
CA ASN A 68 8.53 7.88 3.23
C ASN A 68 8.90 9.03 4.18
N VAL A 69 10.10 9.61 4.04
CA VAL A 69 10.54 10.80 4.78
C VAL A 69 9.66 12.00 4.43
N GLU A 70 9.48 12.24 3.13
CA GLU A 70 8.62 13.34 2.65
C GLU A 70 7.15 13.07 2.95
N ILE A 71 6.70 11.82 2.86
CA ILE A 71 5.33 11.44 3.25
C ILE A 71 5.10 11.76 4.73
N ALA A 72 6.00 11.33 5.62
CA ALA A 72 5.90 11.61 7.05
C ALA A 72 5.82 13.13 7.34
N ASN A 73 6.67 13.90 6.67
CA ASN A 73 6.66 15.36 6.81
C ASN A 73 5.36 15.99 6.28
N ALA A 74 4.77 15.44 5.23
CA ALA A 74 3.56 15.99 4.61
C ALA A 74 2.29 15.68 5.40
N VAL A 75 2.23 14.51 6.06
CA VAL A 75 1.00 14.06 6.74
C VAL A 75 1.08 14.16 8.27
N GLY A 76 2.28 14.24 8.84
CA GLY A 76 2.54 14.20 10.28
C GLY A 76 2.47 12.79 10.85
N ASP A 77 3.10 12.60 12.01
CA ASP A 77 3.32 11.30 12.66
C ASP A 77 2.02 10.53 12.98
N ASP A 78 0.92 11.25 13.17
CA ASP A 78 -0.39 10.64 13.46
C ASP A 78 -1.03 9.94 12.25
N ASN A 79 -0.51 10.17 11.03
CA ASN A 79 -1.14 9.72 9.79
C ASN A 79 -0.24 8.77 8.96
N ILE A 80 0.82 8.27 9.56
CA ILE A 80 1.76 7.30 8.99
C ILE A 80 2.19 6.34 10.11
N ILE A 81 2.61 5.13 9.78
CA ILE A 81 3.15 4.18 10.77
C ILE A 81 4.60 3.94 10.42
N ILE A 82 5.51 4.52 11.19
CA ILE A 82 6.95 4.35 11.02
C ILE A 82 7.48 3.31 12.01
N PHE A 83 8.37 2.45 11.53
CA PHE A 83 9.07 1.45 12.33
C PHE A 83 10.52 1.29 11.89
N GLY A 84 11.29 0.52 12.67
CA GLY A 84 12.64 0.09 12.36
C GLY A 84 13.72 1.13 12.62
N LEU A 85 14.93 0.74 12.30
CA LEU A 85 16.13 1.55 12.48
C LEU A 85 16.13 2.77 11.56
N LYS A 86 16.69 3.86 12.05
CA LYS A 86 16.99 5.05 11.24
C LYS A 86 18.38 4.93 10.61
N THR A 87 18.64 5.66 9.53
CA THR A 87 19.92 5.61 8.81
C THR A 87 21.15 5.73 9.72
N PRO A 88 21.22 6.67 10.69
CA PRO A 88 22.37 6.73 11.60
C PRO A 88 22.54 5.49 12.51
N GLU A 89 21.41 4.84 12.88
CA GLU A 89 21.41 3.64 13.71
C GLU A 89 21.90 2.43 12.90
N VAL A 90 21.50 2.33 11.62
CA VAL A 90 22.01 1.33 10.67
C VAL A 90 23.51 1.47 10.50
N GLU A 91 24.02 2.69 10.30
CA GLU A 91 25.45 2.95 10.17
C GLU A 91 26.22 2.57 11.44
N GLN A 92 25.71 2.94 12.61
CA GLN A 92 26.31 2.56 13.88
C GLN A 92 26.32 1.04 14.08
N LEU A 93 25.24 0.36 13.71
CA LEU A 93 25.14 -1.09 13.83
C LEU A 93 26.13 -1.79 12.89
N LYS A 94 26.30 -1.29 11.66
CA LYS A 94 27.34 -1.77 10.74
C LYS A 94 28.76 -1.60 11.32
N GLN A 95 29.05 -0.47 11.95
CA GLN A 95 30.36 -0.19 12.55
C GLN A 95 30.66 -1.05 13.78
N ARG A 96 29.63 -1.37 14.60
CA ARG A 96 29.77 -2.21 15.80
C ARG A 96 29.85 -3.70 15.49
N GLY A 97 29.45 -4.08 14.29
CA GLY A 97 29.22 -5.47 13.89
C GLY A 97 27.79 -5.90 14.11
N TYR A 98 27.13 -6.30 13.03
CA TYR A 98 25.78 -6.84 13.06
C TYR A 98 25.82 -8.36 13.16
N HIS A 99 25.12 -8.92 14.13
CA HIS A 99 25.04 -10.36 14.37
C HIS A 99 23.59 -10.82 14.30
N PRO A 100 23.09 -11.35 13.17
CA PRO A 100 21.70 -11.76 12.99
C PRO A 100 21.19 -12.71 14.07
N MET A 101 22.02 -13.64 14.50
CA MET A 101 21.66 -14.63 15.53
C MET A 101 21.29 -14.03 16.89
N ASP A 102 21.81 -12.85 17.23
CA ASP A 102 21.47 -12.19 18.47
C ASP A 102 19.98 -11.78 18.47
N TYR A 103 19.46 -11.32 17.33
CA TYR A 103 18.06 -10.97 17.17
C TYR A 103 17.14 -12.20 17.23
N ILE A 104 17.54 -13.29 16.57
CA ILE A 104 16.81 -14.57 16.59
C ILE A 104 16.75 -15.12 18.02
N ASN A 105 17.87 -15.14 18.73
CA ASN A 105 17.93 -15.71 20.08
C ASN A 105 17.18 -14.88 21.12
N ASN A 106 17.05 -13.57 20.92
CA ASN A 106 16.37 -12.66 21.83
C ASN A 106 14.88 -12.42 21.50
N ASN A 107 14.38 -12.95 20.38
CA ASN A 107 12.98 -12.82 19.98
C ASN A 107 12.40 -14.21 19.68
N ARG A 108 11.54 -14.72 20.61
CA ARG A 108 10.96 -16.04 20.46
C ARG A 108 10.12 -16.18 19.19
N VAL A 109 9.32 -15.18 18.84
CA VAL A 109 8.46 -15.22 17.65
C VAL A 109 9.31 -15.29 16.40
N LEU A 110 10.37 -14.49 16.31
CA LEU A 110 11.32 -14.54 15.21
C LEU A 110 11.99 -15.90 15.09
N LYS A 111 12.42 -16.46 16.23
CA LYS A 111 12.99 -17.80 16.28
C LYS A 111 12.00 -18.86 15.79
N ASP A 112 10.77 -18.83 16.26
CA ASP A 112 9.73 -19.78 15.84
C ASP A 112 9.45 -19.67 14.33
N VAL A 113 9.47 -18.47 13.75
CA VAL A 113 9.33 -18.25 12.30
C VAL A 113 10.50 -18.84 11.52
N ILE A 114 11.72 -18.59 11.95
CA ILE A 114 12.94 -19.14 11.30
C ILE A 114 12.94 -20.68 11.39
N ASP A 115 12.63 -21.23 12.56
CA ASP A 115 12.55 -22.68 12.78
C ASP A 115 11.45 -23.30 11.88
N PHE A 116 10.29 -22.67 11.76
CA PHE A 116 9.20 -23.11 10.90
C PHE A 116 9.61 -23.15 9.40
N ILE A 117 10.29 -22.10 8.92
CA ILE A 117 10.76 -22.04 7.55
C ILE A 117 11.85 -23.10 7.31
N ASN A 118 12.77 -23.29 8.27
CA ASN A 118 13.83 -24.28 8.21
C ASN A 118 13.31 -25.73 8.18
N ALA A 119 12.23 -26.01 8.90
CA ALA A 119 11.61 -27.32 8.90
C ALA A 119 11.03 -27.69 7.51
N GLY A 120 10.88 -26.71 6.65
CA GLY A 120 10.26 -26.89 5.32
C GLY A 120 8.76 -26.82 5.35
N ILE A 121 8.18 -26.51 4.20
CA ILE A 121 6.74 -26.32 4.04
C ILE A 121 6.29 -27.16 2.85
N ASP A 122 5.31 -28.04 3.06
CA ASP A 122 4.77 -28.94 2.04
C ASP A 122 5.85 -29.77 1.31
N GLY A 123 6.84 -30.25 2.05
CA GLY A 123 7.96 -31.05 1.51
C GLY A 123 9.00 -30.24 0.74
N LYS A 124 8.90 -28.92 0.72
CA LYS A 124 9.90 -28.00 0.13
C LYS A 124 10.79 -27.43 1.22
N THR A 125 12.07 -27.33 0.95
CA THR A 125 13.08 -26.77 1.86
C THR A 125 13.41 -25.33 1.46
N PHE A 126 13.65 -24.49 2.46
CA PHE A 126 14.02 -23.06 2.27
C PHE A 126 15.33 -22.73 2.99
N GLY A 127 16.19 -23.75 3.16
CA GLY A 127 17.44 -23.62 3.92
C GLY A 127 18.40 -22.58 3.38
N GLU A 128 18.46 -22.35 2.07
CA GLU A 128 19.29 -21.29 1.49
C GLU A 128 18.83 -19.90 1.95
N PHE A 129 17.51 -19.68 1.96
CA PHE A 129 16.93 -18.42 2.40
C PHE A 129 17.18 -18.17 3.89
N THR A 130 16.86 -19.13 4.75
CA THR A 130 17.10 -19.00 6.20
C THR A 130 18.56 -18.93 6.54
N SER A 131 19.44 -19.65 5.83
CA SER A 131 20.89 -19.56 5.99
C SER A 131 21.39 -18.15 5.68
N SER A 132 20.88 -17.51 4.63
CA SER A 132 21.22 -16.11 4.32
C SER A 132 20.81 -15.18 5.47
N LEU A 133 19.59 -15.31 5.99
CA LEU A 133 19.11 -14.51 7.12
C LEU A 133 19.94 -14.74 8.39
N MET A 134 20.23 -16.00 8.72
CA MET A 134 20.93 -16.35 9.96
C MET A 134 22.41 -15.94 9.97
N ASN A 135 23.07 -15.94 8.81
CA ASN A 135 24.51 -15.72 8.74
C ASN A 135 24.89 -14.30 8.29
N VAL A 136 24.09 -13.67 7.44
CA VAL A 136 24.47 -12.40 6.79
C VAL A 136 23.42 -11.33 7.01
N ASP A 137 22.14 -11.62 6.68
CA ASP A 137 21.04 -10.67 6.70
C ASP A 137 21.44 -9.27 6.18
N PRO A 138 21.76 -9.14 4.89
CA PRO A 138 22.39 -7.94 4.34
C PRO A 138 21.53 -6.69 4.46
N TYR A 139 20.23 -6.87 4.66
CA TYR A 139 19.25 -5.81 4.82
C TYR A 139 18.79 -5.61 6.28
N MET A 140 19.47 -6.27 7.24
CA MET A 140 19.15 -6.16 8.67
C MET A 140 17.65 -6.33 9.00
N ALA A 141 16.96 -7.16 8.22
CA ALA A 141 15.53 -7.41 8.38
C ALA A 141 15.18 -7.96 9.78
N LEU A 142 16.09 -8.73 10.36
CA LEU A 142 15.92 -9.29 11.70
C LEU A 142 16.04 -8.22 12.79
N ALA A 143 16.83 -7.16 12.55
CA ALA A 143 16.94 -6.04 13.49
C ALA A 143 15.65 -5.22 13.55
N ASP A 144 14.97 -5.04 12.42
CA ASP A 144 13.71 -4.29 12.35
C ASP A 144 12.49 -5.12 12.76
N PHE A 145 12.62 -6.45 12.86
CA PHE A 145 11.48 -7.36 13.04
C PHE A 145 10.63 -7.06 14.27
N ALA A 146 11.22 -6.75 15.40
CA ALA A 146 10.48 -6.47 16.64
C ALA A 146 9.64 -5.19 16.53
N ASP A 147 10.14 -4.18 15.84
CA ASP A 147 9.39 -2.94 15.59
C ASP A 147 8.33 -3.13 14.52
N TYR A 148 8.63 -3.91 13.48
CA TYR A 148 7.64 -4.32 12.48
C TYR A 148 6.45 -5.04 13.12
N GLN A 149 6.69 -5.96 14.09
CA GLN A 149 5.59 -6.61 14.80
C GLN A 149 4.69 -5.60 15.53
N LYS A 150 5.26 -4.61 16.20
CA LYS A 150 4.49 -3.54 16.87
C LYS A 150 3.71 -2.70 15.86
N ALA A 151 4.34 -2.37 14.73
CA ALA A 151 3.70 -1.61 13.66
C ALA A 151 2.51 -2.37 13.05
N GLN A 152 2.62 -3.67 12.86
CA GLN A 152 1.52 -4.53 12.40
C GLN A 152 0.37 -4.59 13.42
N GLN A 153 0.67 -4.69 14.71
CA GLN A 153 -0.35 -4.63 15.75
C GLN A 153 -1.07 -3.29 15.75
N LEU A 154 -0.31 -2.19 15.69
CA LEU A 154 -0.86 -0.83 15.62
C LEU A 154 -1.74 -0.63 14.37
N SER A 155 -1.30 -1.12 13.21
CA SER A 155 -2.09 -1.04 11.97
C SER A 155 -3.44 -1.77 12.10
N ALA A 156 -3.44 -2.95 12.73
CA ALA A 156 -4.65 -3.71 12.98
C ALA A 156 -5.61 -3.00 13.96
N GLU A 157 -5.07 -2.31 14.98
CA GLU A 157 -5.87 -1.50 15.92
C GLU A 157 -6.47 -0.27 15.22
N ILE A 158 -5.66 0.44 14.44
CA ILE A 158 -6.11 1.60 13.66
C ILE A 158 -7.20 1.17 12.67
N TYR A 159 -7.03 0.06 11.99
CA TYR A 159 -7.99 -0.42 10.99
C TYR A 159 -9.36 -0.79 11.58
N LYS A 160 -9.40 -1.22 12.84
CA LYS A 160 -10.66 -1.46 13.57
C LYS A 160 -11.43 -0.18 13.86
N ASP A 161 -10.73 0.92 14.12
CA ASP A 161 -11.30 2.25 14.27
C ASP A 161 -11.48 2.90 12.88
N LYS A 162 -12.65 2.67 12.30
CA LYS A 162 -12.94 3.11 10.92
C LYS A 162 -12.93 4.62 10.74
N GLU A 163 -13.28 5.38 11.77
CA GLU A 163 -13.25 6.85 11.72
C GLU A 163 -11.80 7.34 11.73
N ARG A 164 -10.97 6.82 12.64
CA ARG A 164 -9.54 7.13 12.69
C ARG A 164 -8.85 6.77 11.37
N PHE A 165 -9.09 5.55 10.87
CA PHE A 165 -8.49 5.09 9.61
C PHE A 165 -8.90 5.97 8.43
N ALA A 166 -10.19 6.29 8.30
CA ALA A 166 -10.69 7.16 7.22
C ALA A 166 -10.07 8.57 7.29
N LYS A 167 -9.88 9.11 8.50
CA LYS A 167 -9.20 10.39 8.70
C LYS A 167 -7.74 10.32 8.25
N MET A 168 -7.00 9.27 8.63
CA MET A 168 -5.62 9.06 8.19
C MET A 168 -5.52 8.95 6.67
N SER A 169 -6.42 8.20 6.04
CA SER A 169 -6.50 8.07 4.58
C SER A 169 -6.71 9.43 3.91
N LEU A 170 -7.66 10.23 4.39
CA LEU A 170 -7.91 11.58 3.87
C LEU A 170 -6.72 12.53 4.05
N MET A 171 -6.02 12.44 5.18
CA MET A 171 -4.80 13.23 5.42
C MET A 171 -3.68 12.84 4.45
N ASN A 172 -3.54 11.54 4.12
CA ASN A 172 -2.59 11.08 3.12
C ASN A 172 -2.93 11.63 1.73
N ILE A 173 -4.18 11.53 1.28
CA ILE A 173 -4.61 12.12 -0.01
C ILE A 173 -4.34 13.63 -0.02
N SER A 174 -4.71 14.34 1.04
CA SER A 174 -4.54 15.79 1.16
C SER A 174 -3.07 16.22 1.10
N GLY A 175 -2.17 15.46 1.75
CA GLY A 175 -0.73 15.72 1.76
C GLY A 175 -0.01 15.33 0.47
N ALA A 176 -0.64 14.55 -0.41
CA ALA A 176 0.03 13.97 -1.58
C ALA A 176 0.33 14.95 -2.71
N GLY A 177 -0.15 16.19 -2.63
CA GLY A 177 0.07 17.22 -3.66
C GLY A 177 1.54 17.49 -3.98
N ILE A 178 2.44 17.31 -3.00
CA ILE A 178 3.88 17.47 -3.21
C ILE A 178 4.46 16.47 -4.22
N PHE A 179 3.80 15.34 -4.44
CA PHE A 179 4.20 14.31 -5.40
C PHE A 179 3.57 14.47 -6.78
N SER A 180 2.87 15.60 -7.03
CA SER A 180 2.34 15.91 -8.36
C SER A 180 3.45 16.06 -9.38
N ALA A 181 3.33 15.37 -10.52
CA ALA A 181 4.26 15.51 -11.65
C ALA A 181 4.25 16.94 -12.20
N ASP A 182 3.09 17.59 -12.23
CA ASP A 182 2.96 18.98 -12.70
C ASP A 182 3.77 19.95 -11.84
N ARG A 183 3.75 19.75 -10.49
CA ARG A 183 4.59 20.54 -9.58
C ARG A 183 6.07 20.34 -9.90
N ALA A 184 6.51 19.09 -9.97
CA ALA A 184 7.91 18.76 -10.20
C ALA A 184 8.42 19.34 -11.53
N ILE A 185 7.66 19.17 -12.60
CA ILE A 185 8.02 19.70 -13.92
C ILE A 185 8.02 21.23 -13.93
N THR A 186 7.07 21.87 -13.26
CA THR A 186 7.05 23.33 -13.13
C THR A 186 8.30 23.84 -12.41
N GLU A 187 8.65 23.22 -11.30
CA GLU A 187 9.86 23.59 -10.54
C GLU A 187 11.13 23.35 -11.37
N TYR A 188 11.23 22.28 -12.14
CA TYR A 188 12.35 22.08 -13.08
C TYR A 188 12.39 23.17 -14.15
N ALA A 189 11.24 23.52 -14.74
CA ALA A 189 11.17 24.53 -15.78
C ALA A 189 11.60 25.92 -15.25
N GLU A 190 11.16 26.28 -14.08
CA GLU A 190 11.43 27.59 -13.46
C GLU A 190 12.84 27.68 -12.88
N ASN A 191 13.24 26.68 -12.05
CA ASN A 191 14.43 26.79 -11.21
C ASN A 191 15.69 26.23 -11.87
N ILE A 192 15.56 25.32 -12.85
CA ILE A 192 16.70 24.62 -13.46
C ILE A 192 16.83 24.98 -14.95
N TRP A 193 15.76 24.81 -15.72
CA TRP A 193 15.82 25.03 -17.17
C TRP A 193 15.57 26.48 -17.57
N HIS A 194 14.96 27.28 -16.69
CA HIS A 194 14.58 28.68 -16.96
C HIS A 194 13.76 28.84 -18.25
N THR A 195 12.87 27.88 -18.50
CA THR A 195 12.01 27.83 -19.67
C THR A 195 10.60 28.28 -19.34
N LYS A 196 9.87 28.71 -20.38
CA LYS A 196 8.45 29.07 -20.26
C LYS A 196 7.59 28.09 -21.06
N PRO A 197 6.36 27.80 -20.59
CA PRO A 197 5.43 27.01 -21.37
C PRO A 197 5.21 27.58 -22.77
N VAL A 198 5.21 26.72 -23.78
CA VAL A 198 4.84 27.09 -25.14
C VAL A 198 3.32 27.11 -25.23
N ALA A 199 2.76 28.24 -25.63
CA ALA A 199 1.33 28.33 -25.92
C ALA A 199 0.98 27.49 -27.15
N PHE A 200 0.26 26.41 -26.97
CA PHE A 200 -0.33 25.69 -28.07
C PHE A 200 -1.54 26.48 -28.61
N PRO A 201 -1.73 26.57 -29.93
CA PRO A 201 -2.98 27.08 -30.47
C PRO A 201 -4.13 26.26 -29.91
N GLN A 202 -5.04 26.90 -29.21
CA GLN A 202 -6.25 26.18 -28.76
C GLN A 202 -6.98 25.74 -30.05
N GLU A 203 -7.03 24.43 -30.29
CA GLU A 203 -8.01 23.89 -31.21
C GLU A 203 -9.38 24.37 -30.73
N LYS A 204 -10.07 25.12 -31.60
CA LYS A 204 -11.44 25.54 -31.29
C LYS A 204 -12.21 24.27 -30.96
N SER A 205 -12.54 24.07 -29.71
CA SER A 205 -13.33 22.93 -29.28
C SER A 205 -14.54 22.82 -30.19
N ALA A 206 -14.69 21.68 -30.87
CA ALA A 206 -15.89 21.42 -31.64
C ALA A 206 -17.09 21.62 -30.72
N PRO A 207 -18.15 22.31 -31.19
CA PRO A 207 -19.31 22.55 -30.33
C PRO A 207 -19.83 21.22 -29.83
N ALA A 208 -20.02 21.13 -28.51
CA ALA A 208 -20.52 19.93 -27.85
C ALA A 208 -21.77 19.43 -28.61
N PRO A 209 -21.90 18.11 -28.86
CA PRO A 209 -23.07 17.58 -29.54
C PRO A 209 -24.31 17.99 -28.76
N LYS A 210 -25.24 18.69 -29.47
CA LYS A 210 -26.53 19.07 -28.89
C LYS A 210 -27.19 17.77 -28.37
N LYS A 211 -27.46 17.69 -27.07
CA LYS A 211 -28.26 16.61 -26.52
C LYS A 211 -29.61 16.62 -27.24
N GLU A 212 -29.85 15.64 -28.10
CA GLU A 212 -31.17 15.39 -28.63
C GLU A 212 -32.14 15.19 -27.47
N ALA A 213 -33.20 15.96 -27.47
CA ALA A 213 -34.25 15.88 -26.45
C ALA A 213 -34.83 14.46 -26.47
N ALA A 214 -34.68 13.74 -25.38
CA ALA A 214 -35.24 12.40 -25.23
C ALA A 214 -36.73 12.42 -25.53
N ALA A 215 -37.13 11.75 -26.61
CA ALA A 215 -38.53 11.58 -26.99
C ALA A 215 -39.30 10.92 -25.83
N LYS A 216 -40.38 11.59 -25.39
CA LYS A 216 -41.28 11.09 -24.35
C LYS A 216 -41.87 9.75 -24.82
N LYS A 217 -41.58 8.67 -24.10
CA LYS A 217 -42.28 7.38 -24.27
C LYS A 217 -43.77 7.55 -24.00
N PRO A 218 -44.63 6.98 -24.87
CA PRO A 218 -46.09 7.05 -24.61
C PRO A 218 -46.48 6.23 -23.38
N ALA A 219 -47.37 6.77 -22.57
CA ALA A 219 -47.87 6.14 -21.36
C ALA A 219 -48.63 4.83 -21.68
N ALA A 220 -48.22 3.76 -21.04
CA ALA A 220 -48.90 2.46 -21.14
C ALA A 220 -50.30 2.53 -20.48
N LYS A 221 -51.34 2.23 -21.25
CA LYS A 221 -52.74 2.09 -20.77
C LYS A 221 -52.81 0.93 -19.77
N LYS A 222 -53.28 1.22 -18.56
CA LYS A 222 -53.68 0.20 -17.58
C LYS A 222 -54.88 -0.59 -18.11
N ALA A 223 -54.70 -1.89 -18.33
CA ALA A 223 -55.78 -2.83 -18.54
C ALA A 223 -56.45 -3.12 -17.19
N LYS A 224 -57.77 -2.91 -17.14
CA LYS A 224 -58.65 -3.38 -16.06
C LYS A 224 -58.81 -4.89 -16.19
N THR A 225 -58.41 -5.63 -15.18
CA THR A 225 -58.84 -7.04 -15.02
C THR A 225 -60.04 -7.07 -14.10
N GLU A 226 -61.14 -7.49 -14.68
CA GLU A 226 -62.38 -7.85 -13.98
C GLU A 226 -62.21 -9.12 -13.15
N LYS A 227 -62.74 -9.07 -11.95
CA LYS A 227 -62.95 -10.22 -11.07
C LYS A 227 -64.08 -11.09 -11.64
N SER A 228 -63.85 -12.38 -11.76
CA SER A 228 -64.98 -13.33 -11.71
C SER A 228 -64.61 -14.43 -10.70
N ALA A 229 -65.47 -14.52 -9.70
CA ALA A 229 -65.52 -15.62 -8.73
C ALA A 229 -66.31 -16.78 -9.27
N LYS A 230 -65.90 -18.02 -8.94
CA LYS A 230 -66.71 -19.21 -8.64
C LYS A 230 -65.78 -20.39 -8.41
N ALA A 231 -65.66 -20.90 -7.22
CA ALA A 231 -66.46 -21.89 -6.51
C ALA A 231 -66.21 -23.36 -6.97
N ALA A 232 -65.81 -24.12 -5.97
CA ALA A 232 -66.09 -25.56 -5.72
C ALA A 232 -65.34 -26.63 -6.58
N LYS A 233 -64.47 -27.39 -6.02
CA LYS A 233 -64.60 -28.63 -5.26
C LYS A 233 -63.27 -29.03 -4.65
#